data_53268f3b849ac4a4795c257826a04bb1
#
_entry.id   53268f3b849ac4a4795c257826a04bb1
#
_cell.length_a   1.000
_cell.length_b   1.000
_cell.length_c   1.000
_cell.angle_alpha   90.00
_cell.angle_beta   90.00
_cell.angle_gamma   90.00
#
_symmetry.space_group_name_H-M   'P 1'
#
loop_
_entity.id
_entity.type
_entity.pdbx_description
1 polymer ?
#
loop_
_entity_poly.entity_id
_entity_poly.type
_entity_poly.pdbx_seq_one_letter_code
_entity_poly.pdbx_strand_id
1 'polypeptide(L)'
;KKFYEDNLNYEKELRVFEMRKSVCEERMKSALKKNKETDFSSAENDLEKLESNPPKEPKLRRYQTQDTTIEKLQDMLSENPQGIFIFRDELNGFLMKMKKDGHDEDEDFHIEGWAGDGSFTLDRIGRGTVRSELICESIFGTIQPTRIIPHIRQTKSDTNNSGFIQRFQIMVYPDSENWEYIDKSPNIEASRRAFKCFKQVAKIDFRTLKGCIAEDHKIPYMRFSDDAQELFIAWLHDLQEKLSNPENSPIIREHFGKYRSLMPSLALQFHLIDIADGMPSGPVSLSAAQMAAAWCEYLESHARRIYGMAEDITERAAGIIANKIKAGKLENNFTSREVQRKGWELLAEKV
;
A
#
# COMPACT_ATOMS: atom_id res chain seq x y z
N LYS A 1 -22.42 -13.80 -2.49
CA LYS A 1 -23.54 -14.41 -3.21
C LYS A 1 -23.11 -14.80 -4.62
N LYS A 2 -22.65 -13.86 -5.46
CA LYS A 2 -22.20 -14.11 -6.85
C LYS A 2 -21.15 -15.24 -6.92
N PHE A 3 -20.11 -15.21 -6.09
CA PHE A 3 -19.07 -16.26 -6.06
C PHE A 3 -19.67 -17.65 -5.82
N TYR A 4 -20.63 -17.80 -4.91
CA TYR A 4 -21.27 -19.10 -4.65
C TYR A 4 -22.11 -19.58 -5.85
N GLU A 5 -22.76 -18.66 -6.55
CA GLU A 5 -23.49 -18.97 -7.79
C GLU A 5 -22.53 -19.39 -8.90
N ASP A 6 -21.42 -18.66 -9.06
CA ASP A 6 -20.38 -18.95 -10.04
C ASP A 6 -19.70 -20.31 -9.74
N ASN A 7 -19.43 -20.60 -8.46
CA ASN A 7 -18.86 -21.89 -8.02
C ASN A 7 -19.80 -23.06 -8.28
N LEU A 8 -21.08 -22.90 -8.05
CA LEU A 8 -22.07 -23.92 -8.37
C LEU A 8 -22.16 -24.20 -9.88
N ASN A 9 -22.03 -23.17 -10.71
CA ASN A 9 -21.97 -23.34 -12.16
C ASN A 9 -20.68 -24.02 -12.61
N TYR A 10 -19.57 -23.62 -12.05
CA TYR A 10 -18.27 -24.28 -12.29
C TYR A 10 -18.30 -25.77 -11.96
N GLU A 11 -18.86 -26.17 -10.80
CA GLU A 11 -18.98 -27.58 -10.44
C GLU A 11 -19.82 -28.37 -11.46
N LYS A 12 -20.86 -27.76 -12.02
CA LYS A 12 -21.66 -28.40 -13.07
C LYS A 12 -20.88 -28.53 -14.37
N GLU A 13 -20.18 -27.45 -14.79
CA GLU A 13 -19.33 -27.45 -15.97
C GLU A 13 -18.19 -28.46 -15.85
N LEU A 14 -17.57 -28.53 -14.68
CA LEU A 14 -16.49 -29.48 -14.39
C LEU A 14 -16.96 -30.92 -14.52
N ARG A 15 -18.12 -31.26 -13.97
CA ARG A 15 -18.72 -32.61 -14.12
C ARG A 15 -18.96 -32.95 -15.58
N VAL A 16 -19.51 -32.01 -16.37
CA VAL A 16 -19.73 -32.24 -17.79
C VAL A 16 -18.41 -32.39 -18.54
N PHE A 17 -17.41 -31.60 -18.18
CA PHE A 17 -16.06 -31.71 -18.75
C PHE A 17 -15.44 -33.08 -18.47
N GLU A 18 -15.47 -33.56 -17.23
CA GLU A 18 -14.96 -34.88 -16.82
C GLU A 18 -15.70 -36.02 -17.54
N MET A 19 -17.03 -35.93 -17.65
CA MET A 19 -17.80 -36.91 -18.40
C MET A 19 -17.39 -36.94 -19.89
N ARG A 20 -17.21 -35.78 -20.52
CA ARG A 20 -16.78 -35.71 -21.93
C ARG A 20 -15.36 -36.25 -22.10
N LYS A 21 -14.46 -35.95 -21.18
CA LYS A 21 -13.09 -36.48 -21.15
C LYS A 21 -13.08 -37.99 -21.07
N SER A 22 -13.86 -38.59 -20.16
CA SER A 22 -14.00 -40.01 -20.00
C SER A 22 -14.56 -40.69 -21.29
N VAL A 23 -15.54 -40.07 -21.96
CA VAL A 23 -16.07 -40.57 -23.22
C VAL A 23 -15.02 -40.56 -24.34
N CYS A 24 -14.21 -39.49 -24.46
CA CYS A 24 -13.11 -39.46 -25.41
C CYS A 24 -12.06 -40.56 -25.15
N GLU A 25 -11.67 -40.74 -23.89
CA GLU A 25 -10.73 -41.79 -23.48
C GLU A 25 -11.27 -43.21 -23.75
N GLU A 26 -12.57 -43.45 -23.51
CA GLU A 26 -13.21 -44.73 -23.84
C GLU A 26 -13.27 -45.01 -25.36
N ARG A 27 -13.57 -43.96 -26.15
CA ARG A 27 -13.52 -44.06 -27.62
C ARG A 27 -12.10 -44.39 -28.10
N MET A 28 -11.06 -43.75 -27.56
CA MET A 28 -9.66 -44.03 -27.87
C MET A 28 -9.30 -45.49 -27.51
N LYS A 29 -9.65 -45.97 -26.30
CA LYS A 29 -9.45 -47.35 -25.88
C LYS A 29 -10.16 -48.38 -26.78
N SER A 30 -11.41 -48.04 -27.22
CA SER A 30 -12.19 -48.90 -28.11
C SER A 30 -11.60 -48.94 -29.51
N ALA A 31 -11.14 -47.81 -30.05
CA ALA A 31 -10.50 -47.70 -31.36
C ALA A 31 -9.18 -48.51 -31.42
N LEU A 32 -8.35 -48.43 -30.37
CA LEU A 32 -7.14 -49.22 -30.21
C LEU A 32 -7.44 -50.75 -30.26
N LYS A 33 -8.45 -51.20 -29.49
CA LYS A 33 -8.84 -52.63 -29.49
C LYS A 33 -9.36 -53.12 -30.85
N LYS A 34 -9.92 -52.21 -31.67
CA LYS A 34 -10.47 -52.54 -33.00
C LYS A 34 -9.52 -52.23 -34.15
N ASN A 35 -8.28 -51.82 -33.87
CA ASN A 35 -7.27 -51.41 -34.85
C ASN A 35 -7.77 -50.34 -35.85
N LYS A 36 -8.59 -49.38 -35.38
CA LYS A 36 -9.18 -48.32 -36.20
C LYS A 36 -8.45 -46.98 -35.93
N GLU A 37 -7.45 -46.71 -36.71
CA GLU A 37 -6.56 -45.54 -36.56
C GLU A 37 -7.29 -44.21 -36.78
N THR A 38 -8.22 -44.16 -37.71
CA THR A 38 -9.04 -42.95 -37.97
C THR A 38 -9.96 -42.59 -36.80
N ASP A 39 -10.56 -43.60 -36.15
CA ASP A 39 -11.44 -43.39 -34.99
C ASP A 39 -10.64 -42.94 -33.76
N PHE A 40 -9.39 -43.47 -33.64
CA PHE A 40 -8.47 -43.07 -32.60
C PHE A 40 -8.06 -41.59 -32.73
N SER A 41 -7.55 -41.19 -33.91
CA SER A 41 -7.13 -39.79 -34.20
C SER A 41 -8.27 -38.81 -34.04
N SER A 42 -9.51 -39.19 -34.39
CA SER A 42 -10.68 -38.35 -34.17
C SER A 42 -10.98 -38.15 -32.70
N ALA A 43 -10.88 -39.20 -31.86
CA ALA A 43 -11.12 -39.11 -30.42
C ALA A 43 -9.99 -38.36 -29.70
N GLU A 44 -8.76 -38.48 -30.16
CA GLU A 44 -7.59 -37.75 -29.69
C GLU A 44 -7.75 -36.23 -29.95
N ASN A 45 -8.10 -35.82 -31.16
CA ASN A 45 -8.39 -34.42 -31.51
C ASN A 45 -9.54 -33.82 -30.67
N ASP A 46 -10.59 -34.64 -30.39
CA ASP A 46 -11.70 -34.20 -29.56
C ASP A 46 -11.26 -33.99 -28.12
N LEU A 47 -10.36 -34.84 -27.62
CA LEU A 47 -9.77 -34.72 -26.27
C LEU A 47 -8.87 -33.48 -26.18
N GLU A 48 -7.98 -33.25 -27.14
CA GLU A 48 -7.11 -32.07 -27.17
C GLU A 48 -7.92 -30.78 -27.21
N LYS A 49 -8.98 -30.70 -28.01
CA LYS A 49 -9.89 -29.54 -28.03
C LYS A 49 -10.58 -29.32 -26.70
N LEU A 50 -10.97 -30.39 -26.02
CA LEU A 50 -11.57 -30.30 -24.69
C LEU A 50 -10.56 -29.81 -23.67
N GLU A 51 -9.36 -30.37 -23.64
CA GLU A 51 -8.29 -30.02 -22.70
C GLU A 51 -7.69 -28.62 -22.96
N SER A 52 -7.80 -28.10 -24.17
CA SER A 52 -7.38 -26.73 -24.48
C SER A 52 -8.27 -25.64 -23.86
N ASN A 53 -9.48 -26.00 -23.42
CA ASN A 53 -10.42 -25.05 -22.81
C ASN A 53 -11.13 -25.65 -21.59
N PRO A 54 -10.40 -25.95 -20.51
CA PRO A 54 -10.98 -26.46 -19.28
C PRO A 54 -11.86 -25.42 -18.59
N PRO A 55 -12.88 -25.84 -17.84
CA PRO A 55 -13.65 -24.93 -16.99
C PRO A 55 -12.75 -24.15 -16.05
N LYS A 56 -12.97 -22.86 -15.95
CA LYS A 56 -12.16 -21.98 -15.07
C LYS A 56 -12.79 -21.90 -13.69
N GLU A 57 -12.04 -22.32 -12.70
CA GLU A 57 -12.45 -22.19 -11.30
C GLU A 57 -12.67 -20.72 -10.93
N PRO A 58 -13.86 -20.35 -10.43
CA PRO A 58 -14.13 -18.98 -10.01
C PRO A 58 -13.30 -18.65 -8.77
N LYS A 59 -12.56 -17.54 -8.83
CA LYS A 59 -11.74 -17.08 -7.70
C LYS A 59 -12.52 -16.10 -6.83
N LEU A 60 -12.46 -16.33 -5.52
CA LEU A 60 -13.09 -15.42 -4.57
C LEU A 60 -12.31 -14.10 -4.53
N ARG A 61 -12.96 -13.00 -4.94
CA ARG A 61 -12.39 -11.67 -4.75
C ARG A 61 -12.23 -11.40 -3.25
N ARG A 62 -11.00 -11.26 -2.81
CA ARG A 62 -10.65 -10.98 -1.44
C ARG A 62 -10.12 -9.55 -1.33
N TYR A 63 -10.69 -8.76 -0.41
CA TYR A 63 -10.31 -7.36 -0.24
C TYR A 63 -9.30 -7.16 0.87
N GLN A 64 -9.36 -8.01 1.93
CA GLN A 64 -8.53 -7.82 3.11
C GLN A 64 -8.04 -9.13 3.70
N THR A 65 -6.95 -9.01 4.45
CA THR A 65 -6.44 -10.06 5.34
C THR A 65 -5.96 -9.44 6.65
N GLN A 66 -5.92 -10.22 7.73
CA GLN A 66 -5.39 -9.77 9.02
C GLN A 66 -4.05 -10.41 9.32
N ASP A 67 -3.98 -11.74 9.23
CA ASP A 67 -2.76 -12.51 9.48
C ASP A 67 -2.55 -13.55 8.38
N THR A 68 -1.35 -13.52 7.79
CA THR A 68 -1.00 -14.43 6.70
C THR A 68 0.52 -14.54 6.61
N THR A 69 1.00 -15.64 6.05
CA THR A 69 2.42 -15.75 5.65
C THR A 69 2.60 -15.08 4.29
N ILE A 70 3.84 -14.70 3.94
CA ILE A 70 4.16 -14.10 2.64
C ILE A 70 3.71 -15.00 1.50
N GLU A 71 3.88 -16.28 1.67
CA GLU A 71 3.47 -17.27 0.68
C GLU A 71 1.98 -17.26 0.40
N LYS A 72 1.20 -17.23 1.46
CA LYS A 72 -0.25 -17.18 1.29
C LYS A 72 -0.70 -15.82 0.77
N LEU A 73 0.00 -14.75 1.16
CA LEU A 73 -0.24 -13.41 0.64
C LEU A 73 0.04 -13.34 -0.87
N GLN A 74 1.13 -13.96 -1.33
CA GLN A 74 1.46 -14.06 -2.74
C GLN A 74 0.39 -14.82 -3.54
N ASP A 75 -0.07 -15.98 -3.03
CA ASP A 75 -1.18 -16.73 -3.64
C ASP A 75 -2.41 -15.82 -3.77
N MET A 76 -2.75 -15.09 -2.69
CA MET A 76 -3.89 -14.18 -2.69
C MET A 76 -3.73 -13.01 -3.66
N LEU A 77 -2.55 -12.42 -3.78
CA LEU A 77 -2.26 -11.33 -4.72
C LEU A 77 -2.30 -11.80 -6.17
N SER A 78 -1.82 -13.02 -6.46
CA SER A 78 -1.94 -13.63 -7.80
C SER A 78 -3.39 -13.80 -8.24
N GLU A 79 -4.29 -14.04 -7.30
CA GLU A 79 -5.74 -14.16 -7.54
C GLU A 79 -6.48 -12.82 -7.50
N ASN A 80 -5.88 -11.79 -6.88
CA ASN A 80 -6.46 -10.47 -6.68
C ASN A 80 -5.54 -9.37 -7.22
N PRO A 81 -5.40 -9.21 -8.54
CA PRO A 81 -4.47 -8.23 -9.14
C PRO A 81 -4.82 -6.77 -8.85
N GLN A 82 -5.97 -6.51 -8.24
CA GLN A 82 -6.37 -5.18 -7.76
C GLN A 82 -5.82 -4.85 -6.36
N GLY A 83 -5.05 -5.76 -5.77
CA GLY A 83 -4.42 -5.58 -4.47
C GLY A 83 -5.20 -6.12 -3.29
N ILE A 84 -4.50 -6.17 -2.17
CA ILE A 84 -5.00 -6.67 -0.87
C ILE A 84 -4.74 -5.60 0.21
N PHE A 85 -5.74 -5.39 1.07
CA PHE A 85 -5.62 -4.56 2.25
C PHE A 85 -5.26 -5.42 3.46
N ILE A 86 -4.13 -5.14 4.10
CA ILE A 86 -3.66 -5.81 5.31
C ILE A 86 -4.06 -4.95 6.50
N PHE A 87 -4.99 -5.43 7.30
CA PHE A 87 -5.43 -4.75 8.52
C PHE A 87 -4.79 -5.39 9.75
N ARG A 88 -4.08 -4.59 10.55
CA ARG A 88 -3.46 -5.00 11.80
C ARG A 88 -3.94 -4.12 12.94
N ASP A 89 -4.71 -4.68 13.87
CA ASP A 89 -5.12 -3.94 15.06
C ASP A 89 -3.90 -3.50 15.89
N GLU A 90 -2.92 -4.41 16.05
CA GLU A 90 -1.63 -4.11 16.67
C GLU A 90 -0.48 -4.33 15.67
N LEU A 91 0.07 -3.21 15.16
CA LEU A 91 1.11 -3.24 14.13
C LEU A 91 2.48 -3.70 14.66
N ASN A 92 2.73 -3.56 15.98
CA ASN A 92 4.01 -3.95 16.56
C ASN A 92 4.35 -5.43 16.32
N GLY A 93 3.35 -6.32 16.46
CA GLY A 93 3.55 -7.75 16.21
C GLY A 93 3.99 -8.04 14.78
N PHE A 94 3.43 -7.31 13.82
CA PHE A 94 3.80 -7.39 12.41
C PHE A 94 5.24 -6.92 12.17
N LEU A 95 5.62 -5.75 12.72
CA LEU A 95 6.99 -5.22 12.60
C LEU A 95 8.03 -6.12 13.27
N MET A 96 7.69 -6.71 14.41
CA MET A 96 8.59 -7.63 15.13
C MET A 96 8.76 -8.97 14.40
N LYS A 97 7.74 -9.43 13.65
CA LYS A 97 7.84 -10.68 12.88
C LYS A 97 8.91 -10.58 11.80
N MET A 98 8.94 -9.47 11.06
CA MET A 98 9.92 -9.24 9.99
C MET A 98 11.37 -9.15 10.45
N LYS A 99 11.59 -8.94 11.76
CA LYS A 99 12.94 -8.88 12.36
C LYS A 99 13.42 -10.21 12.94
N LYS A 100 12.66 -11.28 12.79
CA LYS A 100 13.06 -12.62 13.23
C LYS A 100 13.90 -13.30 12.16
N ASP A 101 14.85 -14.12 12.61
CA ASP A 101 15.67 -14.96 11.73
C ASP A 101 14.78 -15.75 10.74
N GLY A 102 15.15 -15.75 9.47
CA GLY A 102 14.41 -16.41 8.41
C GLY A 102 13.23 -15.61 7.82
N HIS A 103 13.10 -14.32 8.16
CA HIS A 103 12.10 -13.39 7.64
C HIS A 103 12.73 -12.17 6.93
N ASP A 104 14.01 -12.24 6.57
CA ASP A 104 14.74 -11.13 5.97
C ASP A 104 14.13 -10.69 4.61
N GLU A 105 13.54 -11.63 3.87
CA GLU A 105 12.90 -11.38 2.57
C GLU A 105 11.45 -10.85 2.72
N ASP A 106 10.84 -10.95 3.90
CA ASP A 106 9.45 -10.51 4.13
C ASP A 106 9.33 -8.98 3.95
N GLU A 107 10.33 -8.22 4.39
CA GLU A 107 10.35 -6.76 4.28
C GLU A 107 10.46 -6.32 2.81
N ASP A 108 11.32 -6.97 2.02
CA ASP A 108 11.49 -6.68 0.60
C ASP A 108 10.21 -6.95 -0.19
N PHE A 109 9.48 -8.03 0.15
CA PHE A 109 8.18 -8.31 -0.44
C PHE A 109 7.17 -7.19 -0.20
N HIS A 110 7.08 -6.70 1.03
CA HIS A 110 6.18 -5.59 1.36
C HIS A 110 6.59 -4.26 0.73
N ILE A 111 7.91 -4.03 0.57
CA ILE A 111 8.44 -2.86 -0.14
C ILE A 111 8.02 -2.88 -1.61
N GLU A 112 8.10 -4.03 -2.26
CA GLU A 112 7.66 -4.21 -3.64
C GLU A 112 6.14 -4.06 -3.77
N GLY A 113 5.39 -4.66 -2.85
CA GLY A 113 3.93 -4.54 -2.78
C GLY A 113 3.43 -3.11 -2.55
N TRP A 114 4.21 -2.27 -1.85
CA TRP A 114 3.91 -0.84 -1.67
C TRP A 114 4.04 -0.06 -2.99
N ALA A 115 5.00 -0.41 -3.84
CA ALA A 115 5.16 0.23 -5.14
C ALA A 115 3.96 -0.05 -6.05
N GLY A 116 3.38 -1.26 -5.97
CA GLY A 116 2.14 -1.61 -6.64
C GLY A 116 2.26 -1.92 -8.13
N ASP A 117 3.45 -1.80 -8.71
CA ASP A 117 3.75 -2.02 -10.13
C ASP A 117 4.78 -3.13 -10.38
N GLY A 118 5.35 -3.66 -9.30
CA GLY A 118 6.34 -4.72 -9.31
C GLY A 118 5.78 -6.12 -9.54
N SER A 119 6.67 -7.02 -9.94
CA SER A 119 6.41 -8.45 -10.01
C SER A 119 7.27 -9.16 -8.98
N PHE A 120 6.71 -10.17 -8.34
CA PHE A 120 7.44 -10.98 -7.39
C PHE A 120 7.44 -12.45 -7.82
N THR A 121 8.61 -13.07 -7.78
CA THR A 121 8.77 -14.49 -8.11
C THR A 121 9.33 -15.21 -6.89
N LEU A 122 8.64 -16.24 -6.44
CA LEU A 122 9.07 -17.07 -5.34
C LEU A 122 9.30 -18.50 -5.85
N ASP A 123 10.55 -18.95 -5.74
CA ASP A 123 10.95 -20.31 -6.10
C ASP A 123 10.90 -21.22 -4.87
N ARG A 124 10.21 -22.34 -4.95
CA ARG A 124 10.06 -23.27 -3.83
C ARG A 124 10.38 -24.69 -4.18
N ILE A 125 11.11 -25.31 -3.27
CA ILE A 125 11.34 -26.76 -3.28
C ILE A 125 9.99 -27.45 -3.00
N GLY A 126 9.41 -28.13 -4.00
CA GLY A 126 8.22 -28.97 -3.89
C GLY A 126 6.88 -28.38 -4.35
N ARG A 127 6.76 -27.05 -4.58
CA ARG A 127 5.54 -26.41 -5.11
C ARG A 127 5.73 -25.70 -6.47
N GLY A 128 6.99 -25.68 -6.97
CA GLY A 128 7.32 -24.95 -8.20
C GLY A 128 7.43 -23.44 -7.99
N THR A 129 7.67 -22.74 -9.09
CA THR A 129 7.80 -21.28 -9.14
C THR A 129 6.42 -20.64 -9.20
N VAL A 130 6.10 -19.79 -8.24
CA VAL A 130 4.91 -18.92 -8.27
C VAL A 130 5.36 -17.51 -8.66
N ARG A 131 4.86 -17.00 -9.78
CA ARG A 131 5.12 -15.65 -10.25
C ARG A 131 3.83 -14.83 -10.21
N SER A 132 3.88 -13.74 -9.45
CA SER A 132 2.84 -12.71 -9.49
C SER A 132 3.33 -11.56 -10.35
N GLU A 133 2.60 -11.25 -11.42
CA GLU A 133 3.01 -10.19 -12.36
C GLU A 133 2.81 -8.78 -11.80
N LEU A 134 1.86 -8.64 -10.88
CA LEU A 134 1.58 -7.40 -10.16
C LEU A 134 1.29 -7.76 -8.71
N ILE A 135 2.02 -7.14 -7.81
CA ILE A 135 1.72 -7.17 -6.38
C ILE A 135 1.43 -5.75 -5.92
N CYS A 136 0.26 -5.59 -5.31
CA CYS A 136 -0.17 -4.31 -4.75
C CYS A 136 -0.79 -4.55 -3.38
N GLU A 137 -0.27 -3.88 -2.37
CA GLU A 137 -0.79 -4.01 -1.02
C GLU A 137 -0.89 -2.67 -0.31
N SER A 138 -1.83 -2.58 0.62
CA SER A 138 -1.95 -1.47 1.54
C SER A 138 -1.98 -2.01 2.95
N ILE A 139 -1.13 -1.49 3.82
CA ILE A 139 -1.03 -1.91 5.22
C ILE A 139 -1.59 -0.79 6.10
N PHE A 140 -2.52 -1.14 6.96
CA PHE A 140 -3.06 -0.24 7.98
C PHE A 140 -3.06 -0.93 9.35
N GLY A 141 -2.67 -0.18 10.36
CA GLY A 141 -2.72 -0.66 11.73
C GLY A 141 -2.53 0.43 12.76
N THR A 142 -2.80 0.11 14.01
CA THR A 142 -2.53 0.98 15.16
C THR A 142 -1.28 0.51 15.87
N ILE A 143 -0.57 1.45 16.50
CA ILE A 143 0.62 1.15 17.30
C ILE A 143 0.76 2.18 18.41
N GLN A 144 1.12 1.72 19.60
CA GLN A 144 1.41 2.62 20.71
C GLN A 144 2.73 3.38 20.46
N PRO A 145 2.83 4.68 20.84
CA PRO A 145 4.05 5.47 20.68
C PRO A 145 5.29 4.79 21.27
N THR A 146 5.16 4.21 22.47
CA THR A 146 6.25 3.48 23.12
C THR A 146 6.74 2.26 22.36
N ARG A 147 5.91 1.72 21.47
CA ARG A 147 6.24 0.55 20.64
C ARG A 147 6.83 0.92 19.29
N ILE A 148 6.44 2.05 18.68
CA ILE A 148 7.02 2.48 17.41
C ILE A 148 8.39 3.13 17.56
N ILE A 149 8.65 3.84 18.67
CA ILE A 149 9.92 4.53 18.94
C ILE A 149 11.15 3.61 18.78
N PRO A 150 11.20 2.39 19.36
CA PRO A 150 12.33 1.49 19.15
C PRO A 150 12.59 1.15 17.68
N HIS A 151 11.54 0.96 16.87
CA HIS A 151 11.68 0.68 15.44
C HIS A 151 12.30 1.86 14.70
N ILE A 152 11.85 3.10 15.00
CA ILE A 152 12.39 4.31 14.38
C ILE A 152 13.86 4.53 14.80
N ARG A 153 14.21 4.29 16.08
CA ARG A 153 15.59 4.41 16.56
C ARG A 153 16.52 3.41 15.89
N GLN A 154 16.07 2.18 15.73
CA GLN A 154 16.82 1.16 15.02
C GLN A 154 17.08 1.57 13.57
N THR A 155 16.06 2.07 12.87
CA THR A 155 16.19 2.57 11.48
C THR A 155 17.25 3.68 11.37
N LYS A 156 17.40 4.55 12.40
CA LYS A 156 18.43 5.60 12.44
C LYS A 156 19.86 5.05 12.59
N SER A 157 20.01 3.96 13.32
CA SER A 157 21.32 3.36 13.67
C SER A 157 21.75 2.25 12.71
N ASP A 158 20.84 1.76 11.90
CA ASP A 158 21.08 0.62 11.03
C ASP A 158 21.62 1.08 9.67
N THR A 159 22.79 0.54 9.30
CA THR A 159 23.39 0.76 7.97
C THR A 159 22.59 0.06 6.87
N ASN A 160 21.72 -0.89 7.21
CA ASN A 160 20.84 -1.63 6.29
C ASN A 160 19.40 -1.11 6.31
N ASN A 161 19.20 0.19 6.55
CA ASN A 161 17.88 0.80 6.50
C ASN A 161 17.23 0.62 5.10
N SER A 162 16.27 -0.27 4.99
CA SER A 162 15.51 -0.55 3.77
C SER A 162 14.53 0.57 3.37
N GLY A 163 14.27 1.50 4.27
CA GLY A 163 13.25 2.53 4.11
C GLY A 163 11.82 2.01 4.29
N PHE A 164 11.62 0.86 4.93
CA PHE A 164 10.31 0.28 5.16
C PHE A 164 9.43 1.14 6.07
N ILE A 165 9.95 1.60 7.21
CA ILE A 165 9.21 2.48 8.13
C ILE A 165 8.80 3.78 7.46
N GLN A 166 9.64 4.35 6.60
CA GLN A 166 9.37 5.59 5.86
C GLN A 166 8.24 5.44 4.82
N ARG A 167 7.84 4.21 4.50
CA ARG A 167 6.71 3.91 3.59
C ARG A 167 5.35 3.93 4.29
N PHE A 168 5.33 3.93 5.62
CA PHE A 168 4.11 4.25 6.38
C PHE A 168 3.88 5.76 6.35
N GLN A 169 3.45 6.26 5.20
CA GLN A 169 3.36 7.70 4.90
C GLN A 169 2.18 8.37 5.60
N ILE A 170 1.10 7.62 5.85
CA ILE A 170 -0.11 8.13 6.51
C ILE A 170 0.01 7.84 8.01
N MET A 171 1.04 8.42 8.64
CA MET A 171 1.24 8.36 10.09
C MET A 171 0.44 9.47 10.76
N VAL A 172 -0.48 9.12 11.64
CA VAL A 172 -1.28 10.10 12.39
C VAL A 172 -1.11 9.87 13.90
N TYR A 173 -0.67 10.90 14.59
CA TYR A 173 -0.60 10.93 16.04
C TYR A 173 -1.34 12.18 16.53
N PRO A 174 -2.67 12.04 16.82
CA PRO A 174 -3.51 13.19 17.15
C PRO A 174 -3.15 13.80 18.50
N ASP A 175 -3.54 15.06 18.70
CA ASP A 175 -3.50 15.68 20.01
C ASP A 175 -4.52 15.01 20.96
N SER A 176 -4.20 14.97 22.22
CA SER A 176 -5.18 14.58 23.24
C SER A 176 -6.12 15.76 23.47
N GLU A 177 -7.35 15.60 23.04
CA GLU A 177 -8.41 16.56 23.38
C GLU A 177 -9.02 16.24 24.76
N ASN A 178 -9.68 17.23 25.35
CA ASN A 178 -10.43 16.99 26.57
C ASN A 178 -11.57 16.02 26.26
N TRP A 179 -11.67 14.96 27.09
CA TRP A 179 -12.74 14.00 26.93
C TRP A 179 -14.09 14.63 27.21
N GLU A 180 -15.02 14.47 26.28
CA GLU A 180 -16.41 14.80 26.45
C GLU A 180 -17.29 13.57 26.23
N TYR A 181 -18.29 13.39 27.08
CA TYR A 181 -19.31 12.38 26.83
C TYR A 181 -20.20 12.83 25.68
N ILE A 182 -20.21 12.06 24.60
CA ILE A 182 -21.01 12.32 23.41
C ILE A 182 -21.94 11.13 23.17
N ASP A 183 -23.23 11.39 23.30
CA ASP A 183 -24.29 10.44 22.93
C ASP A 183 -25.08 10.98 21.73
N LYS A 184 -24.51 10.72 20.52
CA LYS A 184 -25.13 11.14 19.25
C LYS A 184 -25.45 9.91 18.41
N SER A 185 -26.66 9.86 17.87
CA SER A 185 -27.04 8.84 16.91
C SER A 185 -26.14 8.89 15.67
N PRO A 186 -25.75 7.73 15.10
CA PRO A 186 -24.97 7.70 13.86
C PRO A 186 -25.68 8.44 12.71
N ASN A 187 -24.92 9.15 11.90
CA ASN A 187 -25.45 9.75 10.68
C ASN A 187 -25.63 8.67 9.60
N ILE A 188 -26.84 8.12 9.53
CA ILE A 188 -27.20 7.03 8.63
C ILE A 188 -27.07 7.46 7.15
N GLU A 189 -27.37 8.72 6.84
CA GLU A 189 -27.29 9.23 5.47
C GLU A 189 -25.84 9.32 5.00
N ALA A 190 -24.95 9.90 5.82
CA ALA A 190 -23.51 9.92 5.53
C ALA A 190 -22.93 8.50 5.37
N SER A 191 -23.33 7.58 6.24
CA SER A 191 -22.94 6.17 6.15
C SER A 191 -23.40 5.52 4.84
N ARG A 192 -24.64 5.75 4.42
CA ARG A 192 -25.18 5.24 3.15
C ARG A 192 -24.42 5.81 1.95
N ARG A 193 -24.10 7.13 1.98
CA ARG A 193 -23.32 7.79 0.91
C ARG A 193 -21.93 7.18 0.81
N ALA A 194 -21.22 7.01 1.92
CA ALA A 194 -19.91 6.36 1.95
C ALA A 194 -19.98 4.94 1.37
N PHE A 195 -20.95 4.12 1.80
CA PHE A 195 -21.13 2.78 1.25
C PHE A 195 -21.43 2.77 -0.25
N LYS A 196 -22.19 3.75 -0.74
CA LYS A 196 -22.46 3.91 -2.17
C LYS A 196 -21.17 4.20 -2.92
N CYS A 197 -20.33 5.13 -2.44
CA CYS A 197 -19.03 5.44 -3.04
C CYS A 197 -18.12 4.23 -3.10
N PHE A 198 -17.94 3.50 -1.99
CA PHE A 198 -17.17 2.26 -1.98
C PHE A 198 -17.64 1.23 -3.01
N LYS A 199 -18.96 1.03 -3.12
CA LYS A 199 -19.53 0.12 -4.11
C LYS A 199 -19.30 0.57 -5.55
N GLN A 200 -19.28 1.87 -5.80
CA GLN A 200 -19.02 2.42 -7.13
C GLN A 200 -17.53 2.29 -7.48
N VAL A 201 -16.62 2.70 -6.58
CA VAL A 201 -15.16 2.54 -6.77
C VAL A 201 -14.82 1.07 -7.04
N ALA A 202 -15.41 0.12 -6.30
CA ALA A 202 -15.18 -1.32 -6.51
C ALA A 202 -15.66 -1.86 -7.87
N LYS A 203 -16.48 -1.11 -8.61
CA LYS A 203 -17.01 -1.47 -9.94
C LYS A 203 -16.35 -0.71 -11.08
N ILE A 204 -15.56 0.32 -10.77
CA ILE A 204 -14.88 1.12 -11.79
C ILE A 204 -13.94 0.22 -12.58
N ASP A 205 -14.13 0.20 -13.89
CA ASP A 205 -13.11 -0.23 -14.82
C ASP A 205 -12.30 1.01 -15.23
N PHE A 206 -11.10 1.14 -14.68
CA PHE A 206 -10.23 2.29 -14.92
C PHE A 206 -9.95 2.53 -16.41
N ARG A 207 -9.88 1.45 -17.22
CA ARG A 207 -9.60 1.55 -18.64
C ARG A 207 -10.72 2.21 -19.43
N THR A 208 -11.94 2.20 -18.89
CA THR A 208 -13.11 2.82 -19.50
C THR A 208 -13.34 4.26 -19.06
N LEU A 209 -12.61 4.74 -18.05
CA LEU A 209 -12.76 6.11 -17.57
C LEU A 209 -12.21 7.12 -18.58
N LYS A 210 -13.00 8.16 -18.83
CA LYS A 210 -12.54 9.30 -19.62
C LYS A 210 -11.38 9.98 -18.90
N GLY A 211 -10.29 10.26 -19.63
CA GLY A 211 -9.05 10.82 -19.05
C GLY A 211 -8.06 9.77 -18.59
N CYS A 212 -8.42 8.48 -18.58
CA CYS A 212 -7.49 7.40 -18.35
C CYS A 212 -6.69 7.08 -19.62
N ILE A 213 -5.39 6.88 -19.48
CA ILE A 213 -4.47 6.47 -20.55
C ILE A 213 -4.08 5.01 -20.26
N ALA A 214 -4.52 4.11 -21.12
CA ALA A 214 -4.33 2.67 -20.97
C ALA A 214 -3.65 2.01 -22.16
N GLU A 215 -3.51 2.72 -23.28
CA GLU A 215 -2.87 2.23 -24.50
C GLU A 215 -1.38 2.00 -24.22
N ASP A 216 -0.87 0.85 -24.63
CA ASP A 216 0.53 0.43 -24.48
C ASP A 216 1.08 0.42 -23.05
N HIS A 217 0.24 0.62 -22.04
CA HIS A 217 0.63 0.60 -20.63
C HIS A 217 0.03 -0.60 -19.88
N LYS A 218 0.89 -1.30 -19.16
CA LYS A 218 0.48 -2.42 -18.30
C LYS A 218 -0.49 -1.93 -17.20
N ILE A 219 -0.18 -0.77 -16.62
CA ILE A 219 -0.98 -0.12 -15.59
C ILE A 219 -1.57 1.17 -16.18
N PRO A 220 -2.91 1.32 -16.21
CA PRO A 220 -3.53 2.54 -16.67
C PRO A 220 -3.24 3.70 -15.70
N TYR A 221 -3.10 4.92 -16.23
CA TYR A 221 -2.83 6.12 -15.43
C TYR A 221 -3.69 7.31 -15.88
N MET A 222 -3.80 8.31 -15.02
CA MET A 222 -4.43 9.60 -15.30
C MET A 222 -3.42 10.73 -15.17
N ARG A 223 -3.58 11.78 -15.98
CA ARG A 223 -2.83 13.02 -15.83
C ARG A 223 -3.63 14.03 -15.01
N PHE A 224 -2.95 14.97 -14.41
CA PHE A 224 -3.58 16.16 -13.85
C PHE A 224 -4.19 17.04 -14.97
N SER A 225 -5.24 17.79 -14.63
CA SER A 225 -5.65 18.95 -15.44
C SER A 225 -4.54 20.01 -15.46
N ASP A 226 -4.58 20.94 -16.41
CA ASP A 226 -3.50 21.92 -16.57
C ASP A 226 -3.27 22.74 -15.29
N ASP A 227 -4.36 23.20 -14.66
CA ASP A 227 -4.35 23.94 -13.40
C ASP A 227 -3.87 23.09 -12.20
N ALA A 228 -4.25 21.82 -12.15
CA ALA A 228 -3.78 20.87 -11.15
C ALA A 228 -2.28 20.55 -11.35
N GLN A 229 -1.83 20.49 -12.60
CA GLN A 229 -0.41 20.27 -12.93
C GLN A 229 0.46 21.45 -12.48
N GLU A 230 0.01 22.69 -12.66
CA GLU A 230 0.70 23.87 -12.15
C GLU A 230 0.84 23.84 -10.62
N LEU A 231 -0.25 23.49 -9.91
CA LEU A 231 -0.22 23.32 -8.46
C LEU A 231 0.77 22.22 -8.05
N PHE A 232 0.75 21.07 -8.73
CA PHE A 232 1.65 19.96 -8.42
C PHE A 232 3.13 20.36 -8.61
N ILE A 233 3.46 21.11 -9.66
CA ILE A 233 4.82 21.59 -9.91
C ILE A 233 5.27 22.52 -8.78
N ALA A 234 4.43 23.50 -8.39
CA ALA A 234 4.75 24.40 -7.29
C ALA A 234 4.97 23.63 -5.98
N TRP A 235 4.05 22.72 -5.65
CA TRP A 235 4.15 21.87 -4.47
C TRP A 235 5.42 20.98 -4.49
N LEU A 236 5.82 20.48 -5.66
CA LEU A 236 7.03 19.67 -5.82
C LEU A 236 8.31 20.49 -5.58
N HIS A 237 8.33 21.76 -5.97
CA HIS A 237 9.41 22.68 -5.65
C HIS A 237 9.55 22.90 -4.15
N ASP A 238 8.43 23.15 -3.45
CA ASP A 238 8.41 23.30 -1.98
C ASP A 238 8.91 22.03 -1.29
N LEU A 239 8.48 20.86 -1.77
CA LEU A 239 8.98 19.58 -1.27
C LEU A 239 10.50 19.45 -1.47
N GLN A 240 11.02 19.84 -2.64
CA GLN A 240 12.45 19.77 -2.94
C GLN A 240 13.28 20.69 -2.01
N GLU A 241 12.78 21.86 -1.68
CA GLU A 241 13.39 22.75 -0.68
C GLU A 241 13.45 22.09 0.70
N LYS A 242 12.36 21.45 1.14
CA LYS A 242 12.31 20.69 2.40
C LYS A 242 13.32 19.53 2.42
N LEU A 243 13.49 18.82 1.31
CA LEU A 243 14.45 17.71 1.18
C LEU A 243 15.91 18.20 1.19
N SER A 244 16.17 19.41 0.69
CA SER A 244 17.50 20.01 0.66
C SER A 244 17.86 20.72 1.96
N ASN A 245 16.88 20.95 2.85
CA ASN A 245 17.10 21.66 4.11
C ASN A 245 17.97 20.82 5.07
N PRO A 246 19.17 21.28 5.44
CA PRO A 246 20.07 20.55 6.35
C PRO A 246 19.53 20.44 7.81
N GLU A 247 18.54 21.26 8.16
CA GLU A 247 17.89 21.17 9.49
C GLU A 247 17.00 19.94 9.65
N ASN A 248 16.54 19.38 8.54
CA ASN A 248 15.79 18.14 8.54
C ASN A 248 16.74 16.95 8.73
N SER A 249 16.46 16.10 9.72
CA SER A 249 17.22 14.87 9.93
C SER A 249 17.14 13.93 8.71
N PRO A 250 18.16 13.07 8.46
CA PRO A 250 18.16 12.14 7.33
C PRO A 250 16.86 11.32 7.22
N ILE A 251 16.38 10.76 8.31
CA ILE A 251 15.17 9.93 8.34
C ILE A 251 13.91 10.71 7.95
N ILE A 252 13.81 11.99 8.34
CA ILE A 252 12.71 12.88 7.93
C ILE A 252 12.78 13.15 6.43
N ARG A 253 13.99 13.41 5.90
CA ARG A 253 14.19 13.62 4.45
C ARG A 253 13.85 12.37 3.65
N GLU A 254 14.21 11.18 4.12
CA GLU A 254 13.84 9.91 3.51
C GLU A 254 12.31 9.72 3.49
N HIS A 255 11.65 10.02 4.59
CA HIS A 255 10.18 9.94 4.67
C HIS A 255 9.51 10.92 3.71
N PHE A 256 9.91 12.19 3.72
CA PHE A 256 9.36 13.19 2.78
C PHE A 256 9.72 12.91 1.33
N GLY A 257 10.85 12.26 1.06
CA GLY A 257 11.19 11.80 -0.28
C GLY A 257 10.13 10.88 -0.90
N LYS A 258 9.37 10.16 -0.07
CA LYS A 258 8.24 9.31 -0.51
C LYS A 258 6.98 10.13 -0.84
N TYR A 259 6.90 11.38 -0.42
CA TYR A 259 5.74 12.23 -0.70
C TYR A 259 5.59 12.56 -2.19
N ARG A 260 6.66 12.41 -2.99
CA ARG A 260 6.59 12.52 -4.45
C ARG A 260 5.55 11.57 -5.07
N SER A 261 5.36 10.39 -4.47
CA SER A 261 4.33 9.43 -4.88
C SER A 261 3.05 9.58 -4.06
N LEU A 262 3.14 9.98 -2.79
CA LEU A 262 1.98 10.10 -1.91
C LEU A 262 0.98 11.15 -2.42
N MET A 263 1.45 12.36 -2.75
CA MET A 263 0.59 13.46 -3.18
C MET A 263 -0.22 13.11 -4.43
N PRO A 264 0.39 12.64 -5.56
CA PRO A 264 -0.40 12.24 -6.72
C PRO A 264 -1.29 11.02 -6.46
N SER A 265 -0.87 10.08 -5.60
CA SER A 265 -1.72 8.95 -5.21
C SER A 265 -2.95 9.39 -4.44
N LEU A 266 -2.82 10.32 -3.49
CA LEU A 266 -3.96 10.89 -2.76
C LEU A 266 -4.87 11.69 -3.71
N ALA A 267 -4.29 12.50 -4.61
CA ALA A 267 -5.06 13.27 -5.58
C ALA A 267 -5.88 12.35 -6.50
N LEU A 268 -5.30 11.27 -6.98
CA LEU A 268 -6.02 10.27 -7.76
C LEU A 268 -7.15 9.61 -6.97
N GLN A 269 -6.90 9.24 -5.70
CA GLN A 269 -7.91 8.63 -4.85
C GLN A 269 -9.08 9.58 -4.60
N PHE A 270 -8.84 10.84 -4.27
CA PHE A 270 -9.88 11.84 -4.08
C PHE A 270 -10.68 12.06 -5.37
N HIS A 271 -10.02 12.18 -6.52
CA HIS A 271 -10.68 12.31 -7.80
C HIS A 271 -11.56 11.10 -8.14
N LEU A 272 -11.12 9.88 -7.86
CA LEU A 272 -11.91 8.66 -8.09
C LEU A 272 -13.10 8.56 -7.13
N ILE A 273 -12.97 9.05 -5.90
CA ILE A 273 -14.09 9.16 -4.95
C ILE A 273 -15.13 10.16 -5.48
N ASP A 274 -14.68 11.31 -5.98
CA ASP A 274 -15.56 12.32 -6.58
C ASP A 274 -16.32 11.77 -7.79
N ILE A 275 -15.64 11.02 -8.67
CA ILE A 275 -16.27 10.33 -9.79
C ILE A 275 -17.31 9.31 -9.28
N ALA A 276 -16.98 8.55 -8.26
CA ALA A 276 -17.89 7.56 -7.67
C ALA A 276 -19.11 8.21 -7.00
N ASP A 277 -18.98 9.45 -6.53
CA ASP A 277 -20.09 10.24 -5.96
C ASP A 277 -20.89 11.02 -7.02
N GLY A 278 -20.47 10.96 -8.29
CA GLY A 278 -21.25 11.48 -9.42
C GLY A 278 -20.59 12.57 -10.26
N MET A 279 -19.32 12.93 -9.96
CA MET A 279 -18.57 13.85 -10.80
C MET A 279 -18.25 13.20 -12.17
N PRO A 280 -18.28 13.94 -13.28
CA PRO A 280 -17.84 13.44 -14.58
C PRO A 280 -16.37 13.01 -14.54
N SER A 281 -16.04 11.89 -15.20
CA SER A 281 -14.65 11.45 -15.36
C SER A 281 -13.88 12.36 -16.32
N GLY A 282 -12.59 12.55 -16.04
CA GLY A 282 -11.67 13.40 -16.79
C GLY A 282 -10.27 13.35 -16.17
N PRO A 283 -9.37 14.28 -16.52
CA PRO A 283 -8.09 14.46 -15.83
C PRO A 283 -8.28 14.72 -14.33
N VAL A 284 -7.28 14.39 -13.52
CA VAL A 284 -7.32 14.64 -12.07
C VAL A 284 -7.53 16.12 -11.80
N SER A 285 -8.59 16.44 -11.07
CA SER A 285 -9.07 17.82 -10.88
C SER A 285 -8.17 18.63 -9.94
N LEU A 286 -8.23 19.97 -10.10
CA LEU A 286 -7.55 20.89 -9.20
C LEU A 286 -8.00 20.71 -7.74
N SER A 287 -9.30 20.51 -7.49
CA SER A 287 -9.82 20.31 -6.13
C SER A 287 -9.25 19.06 -5.46
N ALA A 288 -9.10 17.97 -6.21
CA ALA A 288 -8.46 16.75 -5.71
C ALA A 288 -6.97 16.96 -5.42
N ALA A 289 -6.26 17.70 -6.27
CA ALA A 289 -4.86 18.05 -6.07
C ALA A 289 -4.66 18.98 -4.85
N GLN A 290 -5.53 19.98 -4.66
CA GLN A 290 -5.52 20.86 -3.48
C GLN A 290 -5.75 20.08 -2.19
N MET A 291 -6.72 19.18 -2.18
CA MET A 291 -6.98 18.33 -1.03
C MET A 291 -5.79 17.42 -0.71
N ALA A 292 -5.15 16.86 -1.73
CA ALA A 292 -3.96 16.02 -1.55
C ALA A 292 -2.77 16.80 -0.99
N ALA A 293 -2.55 18.03 -1.45
CA ALA A 293 -1.50 18.91 -0.93
C ALA A 293 -1.75 19.26 0.55
N ALA A 294 -2.98 19.60 0.91
CA ALA A 294 -3.37 19.88 2.30
C ALA A 294 -3.21 18.63 3.20
N TRP A 295 -3.54 17.44 2.68
CA TRP A 295 -3.29 16.19 3.39
C TRP A 295 -1.80 15.93 3.61
N CYS A 296 -0.95 16.21 2.62
CA CYS A 296 0.50 16.08 2.77
C CYS A 296 1.04 17.01 3.86
N GLU A 297 0.55 18.25 3.96
CA GLU A 297 0.93 19.19 5.01
C GLU A 297 0.50 18.68 6.40
N TYR A 298 -0.74 18.21 6.52
CA TYR A 298 -1.23 17.59 7.75
C TYR A 298 -0.37 16.40 8.17
N LEU A 299 -0.10 15.48 7.25
CA LEU A 299 0.70 14.29 7.51
C LEU A 299 2.16 14.62 7.84
N GLU A 300 2.73 15.68 7.22
CA GLU A 300 4.06 16.18 7.58
C GLU A 300 4.13 16.57 9.05
N SER A 301 3.13 17.29 9.55
CA SER A 301 3.09 17.72 10.96
C SER A 301 3.11 16.53 11.92
N HIS A 302 2.35 15.48 11.60
CA HIS A 302 2.33 14.25 12.38
C HIS A 302 3.62 13.41 12.27
N ALA A 303 4.18 13.29 11.06
CA ALA A 303 5.44 12.61 10.85
C ALA A 303 6.57 13.26 11.66
N ARG A 304 6.68 14.60 11.63
CA ARG A 304 7.65 15.36 12.45
C ARG A 304 7.49 15.06 13.94
N ARG A 305 6.24 15.02 14.44
CA ARG A 305 5.94 14.68 15.83
C ARG A 305 6.40 13.26 16.16
N ILE A 306 6.08 12.27 15.32
CA ILE A 306 6.41 10.86 15.57
C ILE A 306 7.93 10.64 15.52
N TYR A 307 8.63 11.16 14.52
CA TYR A 307 10.09 11.05 14.43
C TYR A 307 10.80 11.82 15.53
N GLY A 308 10.25 12.98 15.94
CA GLY A 308 10.76 13.77 17.05
C GLY A 308 10.72 13.05 18.40
N MET A 309 9.71 12.17 18.63
CA MET A 309 9.67 11.34 19.84
C MET A 309 10.80 10.28 19.88
N ALA A 310 11.31 9.89 18.74
CA ALA A 310 12.40 8.93 18.64
C ALA A 310 13.79 9.58 18.73
N GLU A 311 13.88 10.92 18.69
CA GLU A 311 15.14 11.63 18.88
C GLU A 311 15.60 11.53 20.33
N ASP A 312 16.90 11.36 20.52
CA ASP A 312 17.47 11.42 21.85
C ASP A 312 17.35 12.87 22.37
N ILE A 313 16.92 13.01 23.62
CA ILE A 313 16.82 14.30 24.29
C ILE A 313 18.18 15.03 24.23
N THR A 314 19.27 14.28 24.33
CA THR A 314 20.63 14.81 24.24
C THR A 314 20.95 15.34 22.85
N GLU A 315 20.56 14.62 21.79
CA GLU A 315 20.75 15.08 20.39
C GLU A 315 19.91 16.33 20.10
N ARG A 316 18.66 16.36 20.57
CA ARG A 316 17.80 17.55 20.45
C ARG A 316 18.39 18.75 21.21
N ALA A 317 18.84 18.54 22.41
CA ALA A 317 19.49 19.56 23.21
C ALA A 317 20.76 20.11 22.53
N ALA A 318 21.59 19.22 21.98
CA ALA A 318 22.79 19.60 21.22
C ALA A 318 22.44 20.40 19.95
N GLY A 319 21.41 19.99 19.23
CA GLY A 319 20.90 20.71 18.05
C GLY A 319 20.41 22.13 18.39
N ILE A 320 19.66 22.28 19.48
CA ILE A 320 19.22 23.58 19.98
C ILE A 320 20.42 24.48 20.29
N ILE A 321 21.43 23.96 21.00
CA ILE A 321 22.65 24.71 21.32
C ILE A 321 23.37 25.14 20.03
N ALA A 322 23.58 24.23 19.08
CA ALA A 322 24.23 24.54 17.81
C ALA A 322 23.51 25.63 17.03
N ASN A 323 22.19 25.59 16.98
CA ASN A 323 21.38 26.61 16.31
C ASN A 323 21.46 27.98 17.03
N LYS A 324 21.53 27.99 18.37
CA LYS A 324 21.71 29.24 19.14
C LYS A 324 23.10 29.85 18.95
N ILE A 325 24.13 29.03 18.79
CA ILE A 325 25.48 29.49 18.44
C ILE A 325 25.47 30.10 17.03
N LYS A 326 24.94 29.40 16.03
CA LYS A 326 24.82 29.90 14.66
C LYS A 326 24.04 31.21 14.55
N ALA A 327 23.01 31.38 15.36
CA ALA A 327 22.20 32.59 15.44
C ALA A 327 22.83 33.71 16.24
N GLY A 328 24.08 33.56 16.76
CA GLY A 328 24.77 34.56 17.58
C GLY A 328 24.12 34.81 18.97
N LYS A 329 23.23 33.90 19.41
CA LYS A 329 22.56 34.01 20.72
C LYS A 329 23.32 33.34 21.85
N LEU A 330 24.38 32.60 21.52
CA LEU A 330 25.29 31.94 22.44
C LEU A 330 26.71 32.10 21.89
N GLU A 331 27.64 32.58 22.74
CA GLU A 331 29.05 32.73 22.38
C GLU A 331 29.75 31.37 22.40
N ASN A 332 30.93 31.24 21.74
CA ASN A 332 31.65 29.97 21.63
C ASN A 332 32.14 29.43 22.98
N ASN A 333 32.35 30.28 23.98
CA ASN A 333 32.80 29.90 25.33
C ASN A 333 31.66 30.01 26.34
N PHE A 334 30.65 29.16 26.22
CA PHE A 334 29.52 29.13 27.16
C PHE A 334 29.66 28.05 28.20
N THR A 335 29.05 28.29 29.37
CA THR A 335 28.90 27.30 30.44
C THR A 335 27.49 26.68 30.44
N SER A 336 27.37 25.46 30.96
CA SER A 336 26.05 24.80 31.12
C SER A 336 25.06 25.69 31.90
N ARG A 337 25.58 26.43 32.90
CA ARG A 337 24.78 27.34 33.74
C ARG A 337 24.22 28.53 32.99
N GLU A 338 24.96 29.06 32.02
CA GLU A 338 24.47 30.12 31.12
C GLU A 338 23.35 29.61 30.21
N VAL A 339 23.50 28.43 29.66
CA VAL A 339 22.48 27.79 28.83
C VAL A 339 21.20 27.55 29.62
N GLN A 340 21.32 27.00 30.84
CA GLN A 340 20.18 26.77 31.74
C GLN A 340 19.44 28.06 32.09
N ARG A 341 20.17 29.14 32.35
CA ARG A 341 19.58 30.46 32.68
C ARG A 341 18.81 31.10 31.54
N LYS A 342 19.09 30.72 30.29
CA LYS A 342 18.35 31.20 29.09
C LYS A 342 16.94 30.63 29.02
N GLY A 343 16.60 29.61 29.79
CA GLY A 343 15.27 29.02 29.86
C GLY A 343 14.81 28.37 28.51
N TRP A 344 15.77 27.99 27.69
CA TRP A 344 15.41 27.34 26.40
C TRP A 344 14.87 25.93 26.64
N GLU A 345 13.92 25.52 25.78
CA GLU A 345 13.30 24.19 25.81
C GLU A 345 14.37 23.08 25.88
N LEU A 346 14.15 22.08 26.71
CA LEU A 346 15.06 20.94 26.99
C LEU A 346 16.40 21.31 27.67
N LEU A 347 16.75 22.58 27.82
CA LEU A 347 18.03 23.04 28.33
C LEU A 347 17.89 23.77 29.67
N ALA A 348 16.67 24.05 30.11
CA ALA A 348 16.37 24.74 31.37
C ALA A 348 16.42 23.82 32.60
N GLU A 349 16.23 22.52 32.43
CA GLU A 349 16.24 21.52 33.51
C GLU A 349 17.62 20.93 33.70
N LYS A 350 17.95 20.66 34.97
CA LYS A 350 19.13 19.85 35.29
C LYS A 350 18.85 18.41 34.86
N VAL A 351 19.60 17.93 33.89
CA VAL A 351 19.70 16.50 33.59
C VAL A 351 20.42 15.81 34.74
#